data_94d9ebcd3208401ff9f0521ae1c037a5
#
_entry.id   94d9ebcd3208401ff9f0521ae1c037a5
#
_cell.length_a   1.000
_cell.length_b   1.000
_cell.length_c   1.000
_cell.angle_alpha   90.00
_cell.angle_beta   90.00
_cell.angle_gamma   90.00
#
_symmetry.space_group_name_H-M   'P 1'
#
loop_
_entity.id
_entity.type
_entity.pdbx_description
1 polymer ?
#
loop_
_entity_poly.entity_id
_entity_poly.type
_entity_poly.pdbx_seq_one_letter_code
_entity_poly.pdbx_strand_id
1 'polypeptide(L)'
;LPVFMPDATYGYVRSLSSADLREVSLPILMMNAFHLMQKPGSTVINTLGGLHRMAAWSGLIMTDSGGFQAYSLIRQNAKFGSLGDKGIIFYPEASSRKLLLTPEKSIQLQMSYGSDILVCLDDCTHVNASRAEQEASVTRTLAWAARAKSSYLAQLRSRKWSEEERPLIFAVIQGGGELDLRRRCAEGLLEI
;
A
#
# COMPACT_ATOMS: atom_id res chain seq x y z
N LEU A 1 -12.79 -14.91 -10.48
CA LEU A 1 -12.98 -15.81 -9.34
C LEU A 1 -12.52 -15.13 -8.07
N PRO A 2 -13.25 -15.25 -6.94
CA PRO A 2 -12.77 -14.77 -5.65
C PRO A 2 -11.50 -15.55 -5.30
N VAL A 3 -10.49 -14.81 -4.73
CA VAL A 3 -9.24 -15.40 -4.28
C VAL A 3 -8.98 -15.00 -2.84
N PHE A 4 -8.49 -15.92 -2.03
CA PHE A 4 -8.07 -15.65 -0.67
C PHE A 4 -6.58 -15.25 -0.67
N MET A 5 -6.27 -14.12 -0.04
CA MET A 5 -4.91 -13.57 0.09
C MET A 5 -4.56 -13.49 1.57
N PRO A 6 -3.90 -14.52 2.15
CA PRO A 6 -3.51 -14.46 3.55
C PRO A 6 -2.40 -13.43 3.77
N ASP A 7 -2.39 -12.82 4.97
CA ASP A 7 -1.29 -11.95 5.40
C ASP A 7 -0.01 -12.75 5.63
N ALA A 8 1.06 -12.29 4.99
CA ALA A 8 2.41 -12.85 5.10
C ALA A 8 3.47 -11.76 5.32
N THR A 9 3.10 -10.66 5.99
CA THR A 9 3.92 -9.45 6.12
C THR A 9 5.35 -9.72 6.58
N TYR A 10 5.55 -10.68 7.48
CA TYR A 10 6.89 -11.02 7.97
C TYR A 10 7.59 -12.13 7.17
N GLY A 11 7.14 -12.41 5.96
CA GLY A 11 7.70 -13.45 5.08
C GLY A 11 7.09 -14.84 5.32
N TYR A 12 6.06 -14.96 6.14
CA TYR A 12 5.34 -16.20 6.39
C TYR A 12 3.88 -15.92 6.78
N VAL A 13 3.00 -16.86 6.48
CA VAL A 13 1.63 -16.89 7.04
C VAL A 13 1.71 -17.54 8.41
N ARG A 14 1.03 -16.96 9.40
CA ARG A 14 1.08 -17.45 10.78
C ARG A 14 0.77 -18.96 10.86
N SER A 15 1.70 -19.71 11.45
CA SER A 15 1.64 -21.17 11.63
C SER A 15 1.75 -22.00 10.35
N LEU A 16 2.09 -21.39 9.21
CA LEU A 16 2.26 -22.09 7.93
C LEU A 16 3.61 -21.73 7.29
N SER A 17 4.28 -22.73 6.73
CA SER A 17 5.46 -22.51 5.90
C SER A 17 5.08 -22.19 4.45
N SER A 18 6.03 -21.69 3.67
CA SER A 18 5.81 -21.50 2.23
C SER A 18 5.59 -22.83 1.49
N ALA A 19 6.05 -23.96 2.04
CA ALA A 19 5.77 -25.28 1.50
C ALA A 19 4.29 -25.65 1.69
N ASP A 20 3.73 -25.45 2.91
CA ASP A 20 2.33 -25.71 3.20
C ASP A 20 1.41 -24.87 2.30
N LEU A 21 1.78 -23.60 2.06
CA LEU A 21 1.03 -22.70 1.17
C LEU A 21 1.03 -23.18 -0.30
N ARG A 22 2.14 -23.75 -0.75
CA ARG A 22 2.21 -24.35 -2.12
C ARG A 22 1.37 -25.60 -2.22
N GLU A 23 1.34 -26.45 -1.20
CA GLU A 23 0.54 -27.65 -1.16
C GLU A 23 -0.95 -27.36 -1.32
N VAL A 24 -1.46 -26.30 -0.68
CA VAL A 24 -2.86 -25.86 -0.86
C VAL A 24 -3.07 -24.99 -2.10
N SER A 25 -2.07 -24.89 -2.98
CA SER A 25 -2.13 -24.14 -4.25
C SER A 25 -2.59 -22.69 -4.10
N LEU A 26 -2.14 -22.01 -3.05
CA LEU A 26 -2.42 -20.59 -2.86
C LEU A 26 -1.73 -19.77 -3.97
N PRO A 27 -2.43 -18.88 -4.68
CA PRO A 27 -1.84 -18.15 -5.80
C PRO A 27 -1.13 -16.84 -5.39
N ILE A 28 -1.51 -16.25 -4.25
CA ILE A 28 -1.10 -14.90 -3.89
C ILE A 28 -1.04 -14.71 -2.37
N LEU A 29 -0.08 -13.89 -1.93
CA LEU A 29 0.08 -13.41 -0.55
C LEU A 29 -0.14 -11.92 -0.46
N MET A 30 -0.65 -11.46 0.70
CA MET A 30 -0.73 -10.05 1.05
C MET A 30 0.37 -9.69 2.04
N MET A 31 1.05 -8.55 1.85
CA MET A 31 2.06 -8.04 2.77
C MET A 31 1.86 -6.54 3.02
N ASN A 32 2.15 -6.10 4.23
CA ASN A 32 1.90 -4.72 4.66
C ASN A 32 3.16 -3.86 4.53
N ALA A 33 3.16 -2.90 3.59
CA ALA A 33 4.31 -2.05 3.31
C ALA A 33 4.73 -1.18 4.51
N PHE A 34 3.78 -0.74 5.34
CA PHE A 34 4.08 0.06 6.53
C PHE A 34 4.88 -0.73 7.56
N HIS A 35 4.48 -1.95 7.84
CA HIS A 35 5.21 -2.81 8.77
C HIS A 35 6.56 -3.24 8.20
N LEU A 36 6.62 -3.60 6.92
CA LEU A 36 7.86 -3.97 6.23
C LEU A 36 8.90 -2.82 6.24
N MET A 37 8.46 -1.57 6.09
CA MET A 37 9.32 -0.40 6.14
C MET A 37 9.95 -0.20 7.53
N GLN A 38 9.26 -0.60 8.59
CA GLN A 38 9.74 -0.50 9.96
C GLN A 38 10.58 -1.71 10.36
N LYS A 39 10.11 -2.92 10.03
CA LYS A 39 10.77 -4.18 10.39
C LYS A 39 10.47 -5.27 9.34
N PRO A 40 11.48 -5.84 8.67
CA PRO A 40 12.92 -5.70 8.92
C PRO A 40 13.54 -4.40 8.37
N GLY A 41 12.78 -3.58 7.63
CA GLY A 41 13.24 -2.37 6.98
C GLY A 41 13.68 -2.58 5.54
N SER A 42 13.56 -1.52 4.73
CA SER A 42 13.79 -1.59 3.27
C SER A 42 15.19 -2.07 2.89
N THR A 43 16.21 -1.69 3.67
CA THR A 43 17.60 -2.12 3.41
C THR A 43 17.73 -3.64 3.49
N VAL A 44 17.16 -4.26 4.52
CA VAL A 44 17.21 -5.72 4.70
C VAL A 44 16.45 -6.43 3.58
N ILE A 45 15.24 -5.99 3.24
CA ILE A 45 14.45 -6.57 2.17
C ILE A 45 15.20 -6.52 0.84
N ASN A 46 15.79 -5.38 0.50
CA ASN A 46 16.54 -5.21 -0.74
C ASN A 46 17.81 -6.05 -0.76
N THR A 47 18.52 -6.18 0.38
CA THR A 47 19.70 -7.06 0.48
C THR A 47 19.35 -8.53 0.30
N LEU A 48 18.17 -8.96 0.78
CA LEU A 48 17.67 -10.32 0.56
C LEU A 48 17.23 -10.57 -0.91
N GLY A 49 17.08 -9.52 -1.72
CA GLY A 49 16.65 -9.61 -3.11
C GLY A 49 15.12 -9.53 -3.27
N GLY A 50 14.44 -8.85 -2.36
CA GLY A 50 12.99 -8.57 -2.40
C GLY A 50 12.15 -9.55 -1.59
N LEU A 51 10.83 -9.32 -1.61
CA LEU A 51 9.85 -10.04 -0.79
C LEU A 51 9.74 -11.52 -1.19
N HIS A 52 9.82 -11.84 -2.47
CA HIS A 52 9.78 -13.23 -2.95
C HIS A 52 10.87 -14.08 -2.34
N ARG A 53 12.11 -13.55 -2.30
CA ARG A 53 13.24 -14.26 -1.66
C ARG A 53 13.12 -14.28 -0.15
N MET A 54 12.68 -13.19 0.47
CA MET A 54 12.47 -13.12 1.91
C MET A 54 11.46 -14.17 2.39
N ALA A 55 10.36 -14.37 1.62
CA ALA A 55 9.31 -15.33 1.94
C ALA A 55 9.53 -16.74 1.38
N ALA A 56 10.58 -16.98 0.59
CA ALA A 56 10.75 -18.20 -0.21
C ALA A 56 9.48 -18.55 -1.00
N TRP A 57 8.86 -17.52 -1.62
CA TRP A 57 7.55 -17.60 -2.29
C TRP A 57 7.69 -17.31 -3.79
N SER A 58 7.06 -18.15 -4.62
CA SER A 58 7.08 -18.04 -6.09
C SER A 58 5.74 -17.63 -6.72
N GLY A 59 4.67 -17.57 -5.94
CA GLY A 59 3.37 -17.02 -6.37
C GLY A 59 3.35 -15.49 -6.28
N LEU A 60 2.22 -14.87 -6.58
CA LEU A 60 2.09 -13.41 -6.56
C LEU A 60 2.19 -12.84 -5.14
N ILE A 61 2.70 -11.61 -5.03
CA ILE A 61 2.70 -10.81 -3.80
C ILE A 61 2.02 -9.49 -4.07
N MET A 62 0.97 -9.20 -3.32
CA MET A 62 0.35 -7.88 -3.25
C MET A 62 0.85 -7.14 -2.01
N THR A 63 1.22 -5.89 -2.16
CA THR A 63 1.50 -5.02 -1.00
C THR A 63 0.47 -3.90 -0.91
N ASP A 64 0.08 -3.57 0.32
CA ASP A 64 -0.74 -2.38 0.56
C ASP A 64 0.10 -1.10 0.52
N SER A 65 -0.58 0.05 0.62
CA SER A 65 0.07 1.36 0.60
C SER A 65 0.72 1.74 1.95
N GLY A 66 0.35 1.08 3.04
CA GLY A 66 0.67 1.46 4.41
C GLY A 66 -0.17 2.61 4.97
N GLY A 67 -1.10 3.16 4.19
CA GLY A 67 -1.91 4.33 4.56
C GLY A 67 -2.85 4.06 5.72
N PHE A 68 -3.55 2.93 5.72
CA PHE A 68 -4.49 2.57 6.77
C PHE A 68 -3.83 2.44 8.15
N GLN A 69 -2.65 1.83 8.23
CA GLN A 69 -1.92 1.65 9.47
C GLN A 69 -1.44 2.99 10.03
N ALA A 70 -0.91 3.86 9.18
CA ALA A 70 -0.52 5.20 9.56
C ALA A 70 -1.72 6.03 10.06
N TYR A 71 -2.85 5.96 9.33
CA TYR A 71 -4.11 6.58 9.73
C TYR A 71 -4.61 6.04 11.09
N SER A 72 -4.61 4.73 11.29
CA SER A 72 -5.03 4.10 12.55
C SER A 72 -4.23 4.59 13.75
N LEU A 73 -2.90 4.71 13.61
CA LEU A 73 -2.01 5.25 14.65
C LEU A 73 -2.34 6.71 14.97
N ILE A 74 -2.50 7.56 13.96
CA ILE A 74 -2.82 8.98 14.12
C ILE A 74 -4.16 9.17 14.81
N ARG A 75 -5.14 8.33 14.46
CA ARG A 75 -6.47 8.37 15.06
C ARG A 75 -6.48 7.96 16.53
N GLN A 76 -5.66 6.98 16.92
CA GLN A 76 -5.50 6.59 18.31
C GLN A 76 -4.90 7.72 19.14
N ASN A 77 -3.95 8.45 18.59
CA ASN A 77 -3.34 9.60 19.23
C ASN A 77 -2.72 10.57 18.18
N ALA A 78 -3.25 11.77 18.11
CA ALA A 78 -2.77 12.81 17.19
C ALA A 78 -1.28 13.16 17.36
N LYS A 79 -0.65 12.80 18.49
CA LYS A 79 0.80 12.95 18.68
C LYS A 79 1.61 12.00 17.79
N PHE A 80 1.03 10.92 17.29
CA PHE A 80 1.73 9.96 16.43
C PHE A 80 1.88 10.43 14.98
N GLY A 81 1.20 11.50 14.58
CA GLY A 81 1.37 12.03 13.23
C GLY A 81 0.29 12.99 12.78
N SER A 82 0.32 13.28 11.50
CA SER A 82 -0.68 14.11 10.83
C SER A 82 -0.83 13.69 9.37
N LEU A 83 -2.02 13.95 8.81
CA LEU A 83 -2.35 13.70 7.43
C LEU A 83 -2.60 15.03 6.72
N GLY A 84 -2.08 15.20 5.52
CA GLY A 84 -2.24 16.40 4.70
C GLY A 84 -1.97 16.11 3.22
N ASP A 85 -2.12 17.10 2.36
CA ASP A 85 -2.06 16.91 0.89
C ASP A 85 -0.73 16.32 0.40
N LYS A 86 0.36 16.56 1.11
CA LYS A 86 1.67 15.98 0.76
C LYS A 86 1.76 14.48 1.02
N GLY A 87 1.00 13.96 1.98
CA GLY A 87 1.07 12.58 2.44
C GLY A 87 0.81 12.48 3.95
N ILE A 88 1.21 11.37 4.53
CA ILE A 88 1.04 11.05 5.94
C ILE A 88 2.38 11.19 6.67
N ILE A 89 2.40 12.02 7.70
CA ILE A 89 3.53 12.17 8.61
C ILE A 89 3.25 11.32 9.84
N PHE A 90 4.18 10.48 10.24
CA PHE A 90 4.03 9.69 11.46
C PHE A 90 5.36 9.46 12.16
N TYR A 91 5.27 9.12 13.45
CA TYR A 91 6.40 8.76 14.30
C TYR A 91 6.33 7.25 14.57
N PRO A 92 7.28 6.44 14.09
CA PRO A 92 7.35 5.03 14.44
C PRO A 92 7.47 4.82 15.94
N GLU A 93 6.91 3.72 16.45
CA GLU A 93 7.05 3.36 17.87
C GLU A 93 8.52 3.37 18.29
N ALA A 94 8.78 3.93 19.48
CA ALA A 94 10.11 4.06 20.07
C ALA A 94 11.13 4.89 19.25
N SER A 95 10.68 5.67 18.26
CA SER A 95 11.54 6.53 17.45
C SER A 95 11.13 7.99 17.55
N SER A 96 12.09 8.89 17.79
CA SER A 96 11.88 10.34 17.64
C SER A 96 11.94 10.80 16.17
N ARG A 97 12.27 9.90 15.24
CA ARG A 97 12.43 10.23 13.83
C ARG A 97 11.06 10.30 13.15
N LYS A 98 10.77 11.47 12.62
CA LYS A 98 9.60 11.73 11.79
C LYS A 98 9.76 11.04 10.43
N LEU A 99 8.77 10.26 10.02
CA LEU A 99 8.68 9.70 8.67
C LEU A 99 7.56 10.39 7.91
N LEU A 100 7.79 10.64 6.63
CA LEU A 100 6.80 11.13 5.68
C LEU A 100 6.56 10.06 4.63
N LEU A 101 5.35 9.49 4.60
CA LEU A 101 4.87 8.59 3.57
C LEU A 101 4.07 9.42 2.56
N THR A 102 4.63 9.60 1.36
CA THR A 102 3.95 10.25 0.24
C THR A 102 3.46 9.20 -0.76
N PRO A 103 2.51 9.54 -1.66
CA PRO A 103 2.08 8.64 -2.73
C PRO A 103 3.25 8.10 -3.55
N GLU A 104 4.19 8.96 -3.91
CA GLU A 104 5.39 8.57 -4.67
C GLU A 104 6.25 7.58 -3.89
N LYS A 105 6.47 7.88 -2.61
CA LYS A 105 7.33 7.04 -1.75
C LYS A 105 6.71 5.67 -1.50
N SER A 106 5.38 5.61 -1.33
CA SER A 106 4.66 4.34 -1.20
C SER A 106 4.87 3.45 -2.43
N ILE A 107 4.68 3.99 -3.64
CA ILE A 107 4.93 3.27 -4.89
C ILE A 107 6.39 2.84 -5.03
N GLN A 108 7.34 3.75 -4.76
CA GLN A 108 8.77 3.45 -4.84
C GLN A 108 9.17 2.29 -3.90
N LEU A 109 8.64 2.28 -2.68
CA LEU A 109 8.88 1.22 -1.71
C LEU A 109 8.34 -0.13 -2.21
N GLN A 110 7.07 -0.19 -2.59
CA GLN A 110 6.42 -1.40 -3.08
C GLN A 110 7.15 -1.98 -4.31
N MET A 111 7.54 -1.12 -5.26
CA MET A 111 8.33 -1.52 -6.43
C MET A 111 9.75 -1.98 -6.05
N SER A 112 10.38 -1.36 -5.05
CA SER A 112 11.71 -1.78 -4.59
C SER A 112 11.69 -3.12 -3.87
N TYR A 113 10.56 -3.47 -3.27
CA TYR A 113 10.35 -4.76 -2.62
C TYR A 113 10.08 -5.91 -3.59
N GLY A 114 9.80 -5.59 -4.87
CA GLY A 114 9.47 -6.59 -5.89
C GLY A 114 8.04 -7.12 -5.76
N SER A 115 7.10 -6.27 -5.36
CA SER A 115 5.68 -6.61 -5.33
C SER A 115 5.11 -6.72 -6.74
N ASP A 116 4.25 -7.73 -6.99
CA ASP A 116 3.57 -7.91 -8.28
C ASP A 116 2.32 -7.04 -8.41
N ILE A 117 1.68 -6.72 -7.27
CA ILE A 117 0.52 -5.85 -7.22
C ILE A 117 0.75 -4.77 -6.17
N LEU A 118 0.67 -3.52 -6.61
CA LEU A 118 0.86 -2.33 -5.79
C LEU A 118 -0.49 -1.68 -5.50
N VAL A 119 -0.65 -1.11 -4.30
CA VAL A 119 -1.83 -0.31 -3.95
C VAL A 119 -1.43 1.15 -3.76
N CYS A 120 -2.14 2.06 -4.42
CA CYS A 120 -1.95 3.50 -4.24
C CYS A 120 -2.26 3.93 -2.81
N LEU A 121 -1.49 4.89 -2.29
CA LEU A 121 -1.82 5.55 -1.04
C LEU A 121 -3.15 6.29 -1.18
N ASP A 122 -4.04 6.08 -0.24
CA ASP A 122 -5.39 6.64 -0.16
C ASP A 122 -5.61 7.32 1.19
N ASP A 123 -6.56 8.24 1.24
CA ASP A 123 -6.99 8.89 2.48
C ASP A 123 -8.17 8.13 3.08
N CYS A 124 -7.88 7.13 3.90
CA CYS A 124 -8.90 6.36 4.59
C CYS A 124 -9.57 7.20 5.69
N THR A 125 -10.89 7.15 5.74
CA THR A 125 -11.70 7.81 6.77
C THR A 125 -12.42 6.79 7.66
N HIS A 126 -12.92 7.27 8.80
CA HIS A 126 -13.79 6.45 9.62
C HIS A 126 -15.18 6.31 8.98
N VAL A 127 -15.84 5.17 9.22
CA VAL A 127 -17.19 4.91 8.70
C VAL A 127 -18.22 5.97 9.12
N ASN A 128 -18.06 6.55 10.31
CA ASN A 128 -18.91 7.61 10.85
C ASN A 128 -18.31 9.02 10.65
N ALA A 129 -17.34 9.20 9.76
CA ALA A 129 -16.82 10.51 9.43
C ALA A 129 -17.92 11.36 8.77
N SER A 130 -17.87 12.67 9.01
CA SER A 130 -18.81 13.61 8.41
C SER A 130 -18.73 13.59 6.88
N ARG A 131 -19.82 13.98 6.21
CA ARG A 131 -19.82 14.10 4.75
C ARG A 131 -18.69 14.99 4.25
N ALA A 132 -18.40 16.10 4.92
CA ALA A 132 -17.29 16.99 4.55
C ALA A 132 -15.92 16.31 4.63
N GLU A 133 -15.70 15.47 5.64
CA GLU A 133 -14.47 14.65 5.76
C GLU A 133 -14.41 13.60 4.65
N GLN A 134 -15.53 12.97 4.29
CA GLN A 134 -15.59 12.00 3.19
C GLN A 134 -15.30 12.70 1.84
N GLU A 135 -15.82 13.89 1.59
CA GLU A 135 -15.54 14.69 0.39
C GLU A 135 -14.05 15.08 0.30
N ALA A 136 -13.47 15.52 1.41
CA ALA A 136 -12.04 15.84 1.47
C ALA A 136 -11.16 14.60 1.21
N SER A 137 -11.54 13.45 1.77
CA SER A 137 -10.89 12.16 1.54
C SER A 137 -10.91 11.77 0.06
N VAL A 138 -12.07 11.83 -0.60
CA VAL A 138 -12.17 11.54 -2.04
C VAL A 138 -11.27 12.46 -2.85
N THR A 139 -11.32 13.76 -2.59
CA THR A 139 -10.50 14.75 -3.30
C THR A 139 -9.00 14.46 -3.14
N ARG A 140 -8.56 14.17 -1.91
CA ARG A 140 -7.15 13.86 -1.63
C ARG A 140 -6.73 12.52 -2.22
N THR A 141 -7.58 11.50 -2.14
CA THR A 141 -7.32 10.17 -2.74
C THR A 141 -7.10 10.28 -4.25
N LEU A 142 -7.93 11.04 -4.98
CA LEU A 142 -7.75 11.27 -6.41
C LEU A 142 -6.42 11.98 -6.71
N ALA A 143 -6.11 13.05 -5.98
CA ALA A 143 -4.84 13.76 -6.14
C ALA A 143 -3.63 12.86 -5.85
N TRP A 144 -3.71 12.01 -4.84
CA TRP A 144 -2.66 11.06 -4.51
C TRP A 144 -2.54 9.93 -5.52
N ALA A 145 -3.65 9.42 -6.07
CA ALA A 145 -3.64 8.41 -7.13
C ALA A 145 -2.93 8.91 -8.39
N ALA A 146 -3.20 10.15 -8.82
CA ALA A 146 -2.52 10.77 -9.96
C ALA A 146 -1.00 10.88 -9.74
N ARG A 147 -0.58 11.27 -8.54
CA ARG A 147 0.85 11.33 -8.16
C ARG A 147 1.48 9.93 -8.11
N ALA A 148 0.77 8.94 -7.55
CA ALA A 148 1.20 7.55 -7.50
C ALA A 148 1.42 6.98 -8.91
N LYS A 149 0.45 7.18 -9.83
CA LYS A 149 0.55 6.76 -11.23
C LYS A 149 1.73 7.43 -11.94
N SER A 150 1.93 8.73 -11.74
CA SER A 150 3.07 9.44 -12.31
C SER A 150 4.41 8.87 -11.83
N SER A 151 4.53 8.58 -10.53
CA SER A 151 5.71 7.93 -9.96
C SER A 151 5.91 6.51 -10.50
N TYR A 152 4.85 5.73 -10.59
CA TYR A 152 4.87 4.38 -11.17
C TYR A 152 5.41 4.39 -12.61
N LEU A 153 4.86 5.23 -13.46
CA LEU A 153 5.30 5.35 -14.86
C LEU A 153 6.77 5.82 -14.97
N ALA A 154 7.21 6.72 -14.10
CA ALA A 154 8.61 7.15 -14.04
C ALA A 154 9.54 5.99 -13.64
N GLN A 155 9.13 5.16 -12.66
CA GLN A 155 9.89 3.97 -12.25
C GLN A 155 9.96 2.92 -13.36
N LEU A 156 8.87 2.66 -14.09
CA LEU A 156 8.87 1.73 -15.23
C LEU A 156 9.89 2.16 -16.28
N ARG A 157 9.88 3.44 -16.66
CA ARG A 157 10.83 3.99 -17.64
C ARG A 157 12.28 3.86 -17.18
N SER A 158 12.57 4.18 -15.93
CA SER A 158 13.92 4.13 -15.39
C SER A 158 14.48 2.71 -15.31
N ARG A 159 13.63 1.72 -15.04
CA ARG A 159 14.01 0.31 -14.92
C ARG A 159 13.97 -0.45 -16.26
N LYS A 160 13.43 0.17 -17.31
CA LYS A 160 13.25 -0.43 -18.65
C LYS A 160 12.45 -1.76 -18.61
N TRP A 161 11.49 -1.87 -17.71
CA TRP A 161 10.64 -3.05 -17.60
C TRP A 161 9.72 -3.19 -18.82
N SER A 162 9.60 -4.43 -19.32
CA SER A 162 8.62 -4.78 -20.37
C SER A 162 7.19 -4.74 -19.82
N GLU A 163 6.20 -4.91 -20.69
CA GLU A 163 4.79 -4.97 -20.28
C GLU A 163 4.49 -6.19 -19.41
N GLU A 164 5.16 -7.30 -19.65
CA GLU A 164 4.98 -8.53 -18.88
C GLU A 164 5.65 -8.46 -17.49
N GLU A 165 6.72 -7.67 -17.35
CA GLU A 165 7.46 -7.54 -16.10
C GLU A 165 6.90 -6.49 -15.15
N ARG A 166 6.04 -5.59 -15.65
CA ARG A 166 5.51 -4.48 -14.84
C ARG A 166 4.50 -4.99 -13.81
N PRO A 167 4.60 -4.57 -12.54
CA PRO A 167 3.60 -4.87 -11.55
C PRO A 167 2.26 -4.19 -11.89
N LEU A 168 1.16 -4.78 -11.43
CA LEU A 168 -0.14 -4.13 -11.49
C LEU A 168 -0.23 -3.01 -10.44
N ILE A 169 -1.00 -1.97 -10.74
CA ILE A 169 -1.27 -0.87 -9.80
C ILE A 169 -2.78 -0.76 -9.56
N PHE A 170 -3.18 -0.78 -8.30
CA PHE A 170 -4.57 -0.68 -7.87
C PHE A 170 -4.77 0.62 -7.10
N ALA A 171 -5.96 1.20 -7.24
CA ALA A 171 -6.41 2.34 -6.47
C ALA A 171 -7.61 1.98 -5.60
N VAL A 172 -7.80 2.71 -4.50
CA VAL A 172 -8.87 2.48 -3.53
C VAL A 172 -9.99 3.50 -3.73
N ILE A 173 -11.22 3.02 -3.82
CA ILE A 173 -12.41 3.89 -3.92
C ILE A 173 -12.82 4.31 -2.50
N GLN A 174 -12.67 5.60 -2.18
CA GLN A 174 -13.10 6.23 -0.95
C GLN A 174 -14.51 6.83 -1.08
N GLY A 175 -15.06 7.40 0.01
CA GLY A 175 -16.39 8.01 0.06
C GLY A 175 -17.31 7.41 1.14
N GLY A 176 -16.80 6.53 2.00
CA GLY A 176 -17.54 5.94 3.12
C GLY A 176 -18.84 5.25 2.68
N GLY A 177 -19.96 5.58 3.34
CA GLY A 177 -21.30 5.10 2.98
C GLY A 177 -22.03 5.96 1.92
N GLU A 178 -21.43 7.05 1.43
CA GLU A 178 -22.03 8.00 0.50
C GLU A 178 -21.88 7.54 -0.95
N LEU A 179 -22.95 7.04 -1.55
CA LEU A 179 -22.91 6.44 -2.90
C LEU A 179 -22.45 7.40 -3.99
N ASP A 180 -22.85 8.68 -3.90
CA ASP A 180 -22.44 9.74 -4.82
C ASP A 180 -20.94 10.02 -4.73
N LEU A 181 -20.37 10.03 -3.53
CA LEU A 181 -18.94 10.20 -3.32
C LEU A 181 -18.13 9.01 -3.81
N ARG A 182 -18.62 7.79 -3.55
CA ARG A 182 -17.98 6.58 -4.07
C ARG A 182 -17.98 6.55 -5.60
N ARG A 183 -19.10 6.95 -6.23
CA ARG A 183 -19.19 7.08 -7.69
C ARG A 183 -18.21 8.12 -8.20
N ARG A 184 -18.20 9.32 -7.62
CA ARG A 184 -17.24 10.39 -7.97
C ARG A 184 -15.80 9.91 -7.85
N CYS A 185 -15.48 9.17 -6.78
CA CYS A 185 -14.12 8.63 -6.60
C CYS A 185 -13.79 7.61 -7.69
N ALA A 186 -14.70 6.66 -7.96
CA ALA A 186 -14.48 5.64 -8.99
C ALA A 186 -14.29 6.25 -10.39
N GLU A 187 -15.17 7.16 -10.78
CA GLU A 187 -15.09 7.87 -12.07
C GLU A 187 -13.77 8.64 -12.19
N GLY A 188 -13.40 9.42 -11.16
CA GLY A 188 -12.14 10.16 -11.17
C GLY A 188 -10.89 9.27 -11.18
N LEU A 189 -10.94 8.07 -10.60
CA LEU A 189 -9.83 7.11 -10.68
C LEU A 189 -9.70 6.49 -12.09
N LEU A 190 -10.81 6.32 -12.80
CA LEU A 190 -10.80 5.82 -14.19
C LEU A 190 -10.23 6.83 -15.19
N GLU A 191 -10.31 8.14 -14.88
CA GLU A 191 -9.72 9.20 -15.72
C GLU A 191 -8.20 9.34 -15.52
N ILE A 192 -7.67 8.86 -14.41
CA ILE A 192 -6.24 8.87 -14.11
C ILE A 192 -5.54 7.74 -14.87
#